data_781ec6423ca8acd869e8ade58591d184
#
_entry.id   781ec6423ca8acd869e8ade58591d184
#
_cell.length_a   1.000
_cell.length_b   1.000
_cell.length_c   1.000
_cell.angle_alpha   90.00
_cell.angle_beta   90.00
_cell.angle_gamma   90.00
#
_symmetry.space_group_name_H-M   'P 1'
#
loop_
_entity.id
_entity.type
_entity.pdbx_description
1 polymer ?
#
loop_
_entity_poly.entity_id
_entity_poly.type
_entity_poly.pdbx_seq_one_letter_code
_entity_poly.pdbx_strand_id
1 'polypeptide(L)'
;MTSSPDVIVIGAGVLGLCTAAELADRGHAVTVIDPGAANASSVAAGMLAPALESLLEDLTPEQAGLLKRARDLWPAFAEAHGLSLQREGAEWRGPDPAAAVTRLRELGFEARATRQGLLTPDDWRIEPGAAMTGLTRTPGLSLVRGRVARLTGDARRWRVEAEGGRTWFAPTVVLATGAAAAIPGLPPAIAALVESIQPIRGQLTHVAVEGPGRVVRAPGVYAAPAAGGVVIGATMEPGRRDLDPDPEEAGAKVAAGLALLGAEGEAGATRVGVRGAVADGLPLAGATAQPGLHLALAPRRNGWLLGPLVAQIVADGIEGRAPVADAAALDPLRFG
;
A
#
# COMPACT_ATOMS: atom_id res chain seq x y z
N MET A 1 31.36 -9.23 -12.92
CA MET A 1 30.91 -9.94 -11.72
C MET A 1 29.90 -9.02 -11.06
N THR A 2 28.64 -9.39 -11.04
CA THR A 2 27.64 -8.63 -10.28
C THR A 2 27.94 -8.85 -8.80
N SER A 3 28.19 -7.77 -8.05
CA SER A 3 28.35 -7.84 -6.59
C SER A 3 27.08 -8.48 -5.98
N SER A 4 27.26 -9.26 -4.91
CA SER A 4 26.10 -9.74 -4.13
C SER A 4 25.33 -8.53 -3.59
N PRO A 5 23.98 -8.54 -3.62
CA PRO A 5 23.20 -7.45 -3.04
C PRO A 5 23.39 -7.41 -1.51
N ASP A 6 23.29 -6.20 -0.95
CA ASP A 6 23.26 -6.01 0.50
C ASP A 6 21.89 -6.42 1.05
N VAL A 7 20.82 -6.10 0.30
CA VAL A 7 19.45 -6.40 0.66
C VAL A 7 18.69 -7.02 -0.52
N ILE A 8 17.95 -8.08 -0.24
CA ILE A 8 16.95 -8.62 -1.17
C ILE A 8 15.57 -8.29 -0.66
N VAL A 9 14.75 -7.64 -1.50
CA VAL A 9 13.34 -7.38 -1.25
C VAL A 9 12.50 -8.38 -2.08
N ILE A 10 11.62 -9.12 -1.44
CA ILE A 10 10.76 -10.09 -2.10
C ILE A 10 9.35 -9.50 -2.25
N GLY A 11 9.01 -9.08 -3.47
CA GLY A 11 7.77 -8.42 -3.85
C GLY A 11 7.94 -6.96 -4.24
N ALA A 12 7.40 -6.60 -5.41
CA ALA A 12 7.40 -5.24 -5.98
C ALA A 12 6.03 -4.56 -5.86
N GLY A 13 5.29 -4.80 -4.78
CA GLY A 13 4.18 -3.96 -4.37
C GLY A 13 4.68 -2.62 -3.80
N VAL A 14 3.77 -1.69 -3.47
CA VAL A 14 4.15 -0.36 -2.99
C VAL A 14 5.07 -0.40 -1.76
N LEU A 15 4.81 -1.27 -0.78
CA LEU A 15 5.67 -1.38 0.41
C LEU A 15 7.07 -1.88 0.04
N GLY A 16 7.16 -2.88 -0.83
CA GLY A 16 8.44 -3.41 -1.29
C GLY A 16 9.24 -2.39 -2.12
N LEU A 17 8.59 -1.69 -3.04
CA LEU A 17 9.25 -0.67 -3.88
C LEU A 17 9.66 0.56 -3.06
N CYS A 18 8.81 1.07 -2.16
CA CYS A 18 9.19 2.19 -1.29
C CYS A 18 10.37 1.80 -0.39
N THR A 19 10.35 0.59 0.20
CA THR A 19 11.46 0.09 1.03
C THR A 19 12.76 -0.07 0.23
N ALA A 20 12.66 -0.63 -0.99
CA ALA A 20 13.82 -0.81 -1.85
C ALA A 20 14.42 0.52 -2.31
N ALA A 21 13.58 1.49 -2.63
CA ALA A 21 14.00 2.83 -3.03
C ALA A 21 14.68 3.57 -1.87
N GLU A 22 14.08 3.56 -0.68
CA GLU A 22 14.66 4.17 0.53
C GLU A 22 16.04 3.56 0.87
N LEU A 23 16.17 2.22 0.82
CA LEU A 23 17.44 1.55 1.07
C LEU A 23 18.50 1.88 0.01
N ALA A 24 18.10 1.96 -1.25
CA ALA A 24 19.00 2.35 -2.34
C ALA A 24 19.49 3.80 -2.19
N ASP A 25 18.62 4.73 -1.80
CA ASP A 25 19.01 6.13 -1.51
C ASP A 25 19.96 6.23 -0.32
N ARG A 26 19.88 5.29 0.63
CA ARG A 26 20.84 5.16 1.75
C ARG A 26 22.15 4.47 1.35
N GLY A 27 22.31 4.08 0.09
CA GLY A 27 23.55 3.54 -0.47
C GLY A 27 23.65 2.02 -0.47
N HIS A 28 22.57 1.29 -0.14
CA HIS A 28 22.56 -0.17 -0.24
C HIS A 28 22.41 -0.64 -1.69
N ALA A 29 23.08 -1.73 -2.05
CA ALA A 29 22.82 -2.46 -3.28
C ALA A 29 21.58 -3.35 -3.10
N VAL A 30 20.44 -2.96 -3.69
CA VAL A 30 19.14 -3.62 -3.48
C VAL A 30 18.73 -4.45 -4.70
N THR A 31 18.36 -5.71 -4.47
CA THR A 31 17.72 -6.55 -5.50
C THR A 31 16.27 -6.81 -5.10
N VAL A 32 15.34 -6.37 -5.93
CA VAL A 32 13.90 -6.70 -5.80
C VAL A 32 13.58 -7.89 -6.66
N ILE A 33 12.94 -8.93 -6.10
CA ILE A 33 12.50 -10.13 -6.83
C ILE A 33 10.98 -10.18 -6.83
N ASP A 34 10.36 -10.17 -8.02
CA ASP A 34 8.91 -10.14 -8.18
C ASP A 34 8.47 -10.92 -9.43
N PRO A 35 7.35 -11.65 -9.40
CA PRO A 35 6.87 -12.38 -10.58
C PRO A 35 6.40 -11.47 -11.72
N GLY A 36 6.21 -10.17 -11.47
CA GLY A 36 5.74 -9.20 -12.46
C GLY A 36 4.26 -9.33 -12.82
N ALA A 37 3.47 -9.96 -11.95
CA ALA A 37 2.02 -10.01 -12.08
C ALA A 37 1.37 -8.74 -11.51
N ALA A 38 0.14 -8.46 -11.95
CA ALA A 38 -0.67 -7.41 -11.32
C ALA A 38 -0.85 -7.71 -9.83
N ASN A 39 -0.75 -6.68 -9.01
CA ASN A 39 -0.87 -6.79 -7.56
C ASN A 39 -1.81 -5.71 -7.01
N ALA A 40 -2.14 -5.78 -5.73
CA ALA A 40 -3.06 -4.83 -5.11
C ALA A 40 -2.62 -3.37 -5.26
N SER A 41 -1.32 -3.10 -5.32
CA SER A 41 -0.77 -1.74 -5.45
C SER A 41 -0.99 -1.17 -6.84
N SER A 42 -0.78 -1.98 -7.90
CA SER A 42 -0.97 -1.56 -9.29
C SER A 42 -2.46 -1.40 -9.67
N VAL A 43 -3.34 -2.10 -8.94
CA VAL A 43 -4.80 -2.00 -9.13
C VAL A 43 -5.39 -0.81 -8.37
N ALA A 44 -4.79 -0.40 -7.25
CA ALA A 44 -5.30 0.63 -6.35
C ALA A 44 -5.57 1.98 -7.03
N ALA A 45 -6.44 2.80 -6.43
CA ALA A 45 -6.70 4.17 -6.87
C ALA A 45 -5.62 5.19 -6.43
N GLY A 46 -4.60 4.75 -5.67
CA GLY A 46 -3.46 5.58 -5.25
C GLY A 46 -3.80 6.66 -4.21
N MET A 47 -4.84 6.48 -3.42
CA MET A 47 -5.23 7.45 -2.39
C MET A 47 -4.23 7.51 -1.24
N LEU A 48 -3.86 8.73 -0.86
CA LEU A 48 -3.08 9.10 0.31
C LEU A 48 -4.04 9.89 1.22
N ALA A 49 -4.96 9.17 1.85
CA ALA A 49 -6.19 9.74 2.39
C ALA A 49 -6.31 9.60 3.92
N PRO A 50 -5.43 10.25 4.72
CA PRO A 50 -5.45 10.13 6.17
C PRO A 50 -6.76 10.64 6.80
N ALA A 51 -7.35 11.71 6.25
CA ALA A 51 -8.53 12.33 6.83
C ALA A 51 -9.77 11.44 6.65
N LEU A 52 -10.10 11.07 5.40
CA LEU A 52 -11.29 10.25 5.15
C LEU A 52 -11.12 8.80 5.62
N GLU A 53 -9.91 8.25 5.69
CA GLU A 53 -9.69 6.95 6.34
C GLU A 53 -9.96 7.03 7.85
N SER A 54 -9.50 8.10 8.50
CA SER A 54 -9.76 8.32 9.93
C SER A 54 -11.24 8.48 10.26
N LEU A 55 -11.97 9.17 9.38
CA LEU A 55 -13.43 9.33 9.52
C LEU A 55 -14.18 8.00 9.32
N LEU A 56 -13.80 7.24 8.29
CA LEU A 56 -14.51 6.03 7.89
C LEU A 56 -14.27 4.84 8.83
N GLU A 57 -13.11 4.79 9.46
CA GLU A 57 -12.74 3.74 10.42
C GLU A 57 -12.93 4.18 11.88
N ASP A 58 -13.50 5.38 12.11
CA ASP A 58 -13.69 5.97 13.44
C ASP A 58 -12.42 5.91 14.31
N LEU A 59 -11.29 6.33 13.71
CA LEU A 59 -9.99 6.23 14.35
C LEU A 59 -9.88 7.17 15.57
N THR A 60 -9.02 6.77 16.52
CA THR A 60 -8.61 7.65 17.61
C THR A 60 -7.71 8.79 17.10
N PRO A 61 -7.56 9.90 17.85
CA PRO A 61 -6.64 10.97 17.48
C PRO A 61 -5.19 10.51 17.28
N GLU A 62 -4.73 9.51 18.02
CA GLU A 62 -3.40 8.93 17.90
C GLU A 62 -3.23 8.19 16.57
N GLN A 63 -4.20 7.33 16.24
CA GLN A 63 -4.21 6.59 14.95
C GLN A 63 -4.33 7.54 13.77
N ALA A 64 -5.19 8.55 13.85
CA ALA A 64 -5.33 9.59 12.84
C ALA A 64 -4.02 10.38 12.65
N GLY A 65 -3.33 10.68 13.76
CA GLY A 65 -2.02 11.32 13.78
C GLY A 65 -0.95 10.48 13.07
N LEU A 66 -0.94 9.16 13.26
CA LEU A 66 -0.05 8.25 12.53
C LEU A 66 -0.28 8.34 11.02
N LEU A 67 -1.54 8.26 10.57
CA LEU A 67 -1.87 8.37 9.14
C LEU A 67 -1.48 9.74 8.56
N LYS A 68 -1.66 10.82 9.32
CA LYS A 68 -1.25 12.17 8.94
C LYS A 68 0.27 12.26 8.76
N ARG A 69 1.05 11.78 9.75
CA ARG A 69 2.52 11.74 9.65
C ARG A 69 2.99 10.91 8.47
N ALA A 70 2.36 9.77 8.20
CA ALA A 70 2.68 8.94 7.04
C ALA A 70 2.46 9.69 5.72
N ARG A 71 1.34 10.44 5.58
CA ARG A 71 1.10 11.31 4.42
C ARG A 71 2.17 12.40 4.29
N ASP A 72 2.58 12.98 5.42
CA ASP A 72 3.53 14.11 5.46
C ASP A 72 4.96 13.72 5.03
N LEU A 73 5.28 12.43 4.97
CA LEU A 73 6.54 11.94 4.38
C LEU A 73 6.53 11.96 2.84
N TRP A 74 5.35 11.91 2.22
CA TRP A 74 5.23 11.80 0.76
C TRP A 74 5.86 12.94 -0.03
N PRO A 75 5.79 14.21 0.38
CA PRO A 75 6.40 15.30 -0.39
C PRO A 75 7.89 15.12 -0.65
N ALA A 76 8.67 14.87 0.39
CA ALA A 76 10.11 14.64 0.27
C ALA A 76 10.43 13.35 -0.48
N PHE A 77 9.70 12.27 -0.17
CA PHE A 77 9.86 10.99 -0.84
C PHE A 77 9.52 11.08 -2.34
N ALA A 78 8.44 11.76 -2.70
CA ALA A 78 8.04 11.93 -4.09
C ALA A 78 9.04 12.80 -4.88
N GLU A 79 9.56 13.85 -4.27
CA GLU A 79 10.60 14.70 -4.87
C GLU A 79 11.87 13.91 -5.15
N ALA A 80 12.37 13.14 -4.18
CA ALA A 80 13.58 12.32 -4.32
C ALA A 80 13.49 11.32 -5.48
N HIS A 81 12.29 10.77 -5.73
CA HIS A 81 12.07 9.76 -6.77
C HIS A 81 11.39 10.28 -8.04
N GLY A 82 11.20 11.60 -8.18
CA GLY A 82 10.56 12.21 -9.34
C GLY A 82 9.10 11.79 -9.53
N LEU A 83 8.38 11.55 -8.44
CA LEU A 83 6.98 11.14 -8.46
C LEU A 83 6.05 12.35 -8.38
N SER A 84 4.93 12.28 -9.09
CA SER A 84 3.93 13.37 -9.11
C SER A 84 2.85 13.13 -8.06
N LEU A 85 2.74 14.03 -7.09
CA LEU A 85 1.65 14.06 -6.11
C LEU A 85 0.51 14.96 -6.58
N GLN A 86 -0.71 14.48 -6.46
CA GLN A 86 -1.92 15.25 -6.67
C GLN A 86 -2.51 15.63 -5.32
N ARG A 87 -2.58 16.95 -5.05
CA ARG A 87 -3.00 17.53 -3.75
C ARG A 87 -4.33 18.28 -3.86
N GLU A 88 -5.21 17.83 -4.73
CA GLU A 88 -6.51 18.44 -5.00
C GLU A 88 -7.53 18.28 -3.87
N GLY A 89 -7.18 17.54 -2.82
CA GLY A 89 -8.09 17.19 -1.74
C GLY A 89 -9.06 16.09 -2.12
N ALA A 90 -10.00 15.78 -1.20
CA ALA A 90 -11.07 14.80 -1.45
C ALA A 90 -12.42 15.27 -0.91
N GLU A 91 -13.49 14.87 -1.58
CA GLU A 91 -14.87 15.10 -1.15
C GLU A 91 -15.43 13.86 -0.45
N TRP A 92 -16.20 14.10 0.60
CA TRP A 92 -17.08 13.12 1.22
C TRP A 92 -18.53 13.52 1.04
N ARG A 93 -19.32 12.64 0.44
CA ARG A 93 -20.76 12.80 0.21
C ARG A 93 -21.54 11.72 0.97
N GLY A 94 -21.37 11.71 2.29
CA GLY A 94 -22.06 10.81 3.21
C GLY A 94 -23.07 11.51 4.09
N PRO A 95 -23.69 10.77 5.03
CA PRO A 95 -24.64 11.33 5.97
C PRO A 95 -23.95 12.34 6.89
N ASP A 96 -24.74 13.28 7.41
CA ASP A 96 -24.34 14.30 8.38
C ASP A 96 -22.98 14.97 8.11
N PRO A 97 -22.85 15.76 7.03
CA PRO A 97 -21.59 16.42 6.70
C PRO A 97 -21.09 17.37 7.79
N ALA A 98 -22.00 17.93 8.60
CA ALA A 98 -21.64 18.86 9.67
C ALA A 98 -20.94 18.13 10.83
N ALA A 99 -21.45 16.98 11.26
CA ALA A 99 -20.79 16.13 12.25
C ALA A 99 -19.45 15.60 11.72
N ALA A 100 -19.39 15.19 10.43
CA ALA A 100 -18.17 14.73 9.80
C ALA A 100 -17.10 15.84 9.74
N VAL A 101 -17.44 17.08 9.45
CA VAL A 101 -16.52 18.24 9.52
C VAL A 101 -15.99 18.43 10.93
N THR A 102 -16.88 18.40 11.94
CA THR A 102 -16.49 18.52 13.34
C THR A 102 -15.50 17.41 13.74
N ARG A 103 -15.85 16.17 13.42
CA ARG A 103 -15.01 15.01 13.72
C ARG A 103 -13.63 15.10 13.07
N LEU A 104 -13.55 15.47 11.80
CA LEU A 104 -12.26 15.65 11.12
C LEU A 104 -11.38 16.72 11.79
N ARG A 105 -11.99 17.84 12.24
CA ARG A 105 -11.26 18.90 12.93
C ARG A 105 -10.78 18.45 14.30
N GLU A 106 -11.56 17.67 15.06
CA GLU A 106 -11.14 17.06 16.32
C GLU A 106 -9.97 16.11 16.12
N LEU A 107 -9.90 15.41 14.99
CA LEU A 107 -8.79 14.55 14.61
C LEU A 107 -7.56 15.31 14.05
N GLY A 108 -7.64 16.66 13.97
CA GLY A 108 -6.54 17.51 13.52
C GLY A 108 -6.43 17.68 12.01
N PHE A 109 -7.51 17.42 11.26
CA PHE A 109 -7.57 17.64 9.82
C PHE A 109 -8.35 18.90 9.45
N GLU A 110 -8.00 19.50 8.32
CA GLU A 110 -8.80 20.56 7.73
C GLU A 110 -10.02 19.98 7.00
N ALA A 111 -11.19 20.55 7.27
CA ALA A 111 -12.41 20.18 6.59
C ALA A 111 -13.38 21.36 6.54
N ARG A 112 -14.14 21.45 5.45
CA ARG A 112 -15.21 22.43 5.28
C ARG A 112 -16.43 21.83 4.64
N ALA A 113 -17.61 22.28 5.04
CA ALA A 113 -18.86 21.87 4.41
C ALA A 113 -18.94 22.40 2.98
N THR A 114 -19.59 21.65 2.11
CA THR A 114 -19.94 22.01 0.75
C THR A 114 -21.44 21.79 0.52
N ARG A 115 -21.96 22.15 -0.67
CA ARG A 115 -23.38 21.88 -1.00
C ARG A 115 -23.70 20.37 -1.04
N GLN A 116 -22.73 19.52 -1.36
CA GLN A 116 -22.91 18.08 -1.55
C GLN A 116 -22.35 17.23 -0.43
N GLY A 117 -21.72 17.82 0.58
CA GLY A 117 -21.06 17.10 1.66
C GLY A 117 -19.96 17.91 2.34
N LEU A 118 -18.75 17.41 2.36
CA LEU A 118 -17.57 18.14 2.83
C LEU A 118 -16.38 17.97 1.87
N LEU A 119 -15.43 18.88 1.98
CA LEU A 119 -14.13 18.83 1.33
C LEU A 119 -13.02 18.86 2.40
N THR A 120 -12.03 17.99 2.26
CA THR A 120 -10.77 18.06 2.99
C THR A 120 -9.60 18.25 2.03
N PRO A 121 -8.67 19.17 2.28
CA PRO A 121 -7.42 19.29 1.52
C PRO A 121 -6.35 18.28 1.98
N ASP A 122 -6.57 17.59 3.09
CA ASP A 122 -5.59 16.72 3.72
C ASP A 122 -5.43 15.37 3.03
N ASP A 123 -6.37 14.99 2.16
CA ASP A 123 -6.30 13.77 1.37
C ASP A 123 -5.75 14.06 -0.03
N TRP A 124 -4.71 13.33 -0.38
CA TRP A 124 -4.01 13.45 -1.65
C TRP A 124 -4.12 12.13 -2.44
N ARG A 125 -3.48 12.08 -3.59
CA ARG A 125 -3.32 10.85 -4.34
C ARG A 125 -2.04 10.86 -5.18
N ILE A 126 -1.68 9.68 -5.64
CA ILE A 126 -0.60 9.43 -6.59
C ILE A 126 -1.14 8.50 -7.69
N GLU A 127 -0.58 8.57 -8.90
CA GLU A 127 -0.92 7.63 -9.95
C GLU A 127 -0.08 6.34 -9.76
N PRO A 128 -0.71 5.18 -9.43
CA PRO A 128 0.01 3.97 -9.04
C PRO A 128 0.98 3.43 -10.09
N GLY A 129 0.58 3.39 -11.35
CA GLY A 129 1.39 2.82 -12.43
C GLY A 129 2.66 3.63 -12.68
N ALA A 130 2.54 4.97 -12.78
CA ALA A 130 3.67 5.87 -12.94
C ALA A 130 4.58 5.84 -11.71
N ALA A 131 4.01 5.84 -10.51
CA ALA A 131 4.78 5.82 -9.28
C ALA A 131 5.57 4.51 -9.12
N MET A 132 4.95 3.35 -9.33
CA MET A 132 5.67 2.07 -9.29
C MET A 132 6.79 2.03 -10.34
N THR A 133 6.53 2.52 -11.55
CA THR A 133 7.54 2.60 -12.61
C THR A 133 8.69 3.53 -12.22
N GLY A 134 8.39 4.68 -11.62
CA GLY A 134 9.38 5.64 -11.12
C GLY A 134 10.29 5.00 -10.08
N LEU A 135 9.71 4.36 -9.07
CA LEU A 135 10.45 3.70 -7.99
C LEU A 135 11.41 2.61 -8.49
N THR A 136 11.03 1.85 -9.53
CA THR A 136 11.94 0.83 -10.11
C THR A 136 13.17 1.41 -10.80
N ARG A 137 13.21 2.72 -11.03
CA ARG A 137 14.35 3.43 -11.66
C ARG A 137 15.32 4.05 -10.65
N THR A 138 15.07 3.87 -9.37
CA THR A 138 15.97 4.38 -8.31
C THR A 138 17.38 3.81 -8.50
N PRO A 139 18.43 4.65 -8.57
CA PRO A 139 19.81 4.18 -8.65
C PRO A 139 20.15 3.23 -7.50
N GLY A 140 20.89 2.16 -7.76
CA GLY A 140 21.20 1.15 -6.74
C GLY A 140 20.14 0.04 -6.57
N LEU A 141 18.94 0.18 -7.18
CA LEU A 141 17.91 -0.83 -7.21
C LEU A 141 17.97 -1.65 -8.50
N SER A 142 17.95 -2.98 -8.36
CA SER A 142 17.82 -3.94 -9.46
C SER A 142 16.54 -4.73 -9.34
N LEU A 143 15.65 -4.64 -10.34
CA LEU A 143 14.42 -5.43 -10.39
C LEU A 143 14.64 -6.72 -11.20
N VAL A 144 14.37 -7.86 -10.59
CA VAL A 144 14.49 -9.18 -11.19
C VAL A 144 13.13 -9.85 -11.28
N ARG A 145 12.76 -10.27 -12.49
CA ARG A 145 11.54 -11.04 -12.68
C ARG A 145 11.74 -12.49 -12.25
N GLY A 146 10.94 -12.95 -11.29
CA GLY A 146 10.97 -14.31 -10.77
C GLY A 146 10.05 -14.50 -9.56
N ARG A 147 9.56 -15.71 -9.38
CA ARG A 147 8.81 -16.12 -8.20
C ARG A 147 9.77 -16.83 -7.23
N VAL A 148 9.84 -16.36 -6.01
CA VAL A 148 10.63 -17.03 -4.97
C VAL A 148 9.92 -18.29 -4.53
N ALA A 149 10.61 -19.43 -4.64
CA ALA A 149 10.12 -20.74 -4.29
C ALA A 149 10.57 -21.20 -2.89
N ARG A 150 11.71 -20.69 -2.41
CA ARG A 150 12.26 -21.07 -1.12
C ARG A 150 13.12 -19.95 -0.55
N LEU A 151 13.05 -19.79 0.76
CA LEU A 151 13.87 -18.86 1.54
C LEU A 151 14.45 -19.60 2.75
N THR A 152 15.77 -19.69 2.81
CA THR A 152 16.48 -20.31 3.94
C THR A 152 17.66 -19.45 4.34
N GLY A 153 18.02 -19.46 5.61
CA GLY A 153 19.15 -18.67 6.08
C GLY A 153 19.38 -18.79 7.57
N ASP A 154 20.42 -18.10 8.00
CA ASP A 154 20.78 -17.94 9.40
C ASP A 154 21.09 -16.46 9.71
N ALA A 155 21.66 -16.18 10.88
CA ALA A 155 22.01 -14.81 11.30
C ALA A 155 23.05 -14.10 10.42
N ARG A 156 23.70 -14.79 9.50
CA ARG A 156 24.80 -14.25 8.67
C ARG A 156 24.42 -14.09 7.22
N ARG A 157 23.55 -14.98 6.69
CA ARG A 157 23.28 -15.02 5.26
C ARG A 157 21.95 -15.71 4.95
N TRP A 158 21.17 -15.07 4.13
CA TRP A 158 19.95 -15.63 3.54
C TRP A 158 20.23 -16.16 2.13
N ARG A 159 19.61 -17.28 1.79
CA ARG A 159 19.56 -17.86 0.46
C ARG A 159 18.13 -17.78 -0.07
N VAL A 160 17.96 -17.09 -1.19
CA VAL A 160 16.69 -16.90 -1.90
C VAL A 160 16.74 -17.71 -3.18
N GLU A 161 15.85 -18.70 -3.31
CA GLU A 161 15.75 -19.56 -4.49
C GLU A 161 14.45 -19.23 -5.23
N ALA A 162 14.56 -18.92 -6.52
CA ALA A 162 13.40 -18.75 -7.38
C ALA A 162 13.02 -20.04 -8.12
N GLU A 163 11.78 -20.10 -8.59
CA GLU A 163 11.36 -21.09 -9.58
C GLU A 163 12.32 -21.05 -10.78
N GLY A 164 12.70 -22.21 -11.32
CA GLY A 164 13.71 -22.32 -12.38
C GLY A 164 15.17 -22.32 -11.89
N GLY A 165 15.41 -22.37 -10.54
CA GLY A 165 16.72 -22.70 -9.95
C GLY A 165 17.68 -21.52 -9.78
N ARG A 166 17.32 -20.29 -10.16
CA ARG A 166 18.14 -19.10 -9.87
C ARG A 166 18.21 -18.88 -8.36
N THR A 167 19.41 -18.54 -7.88
CA THR A 167 19.67 -18.36 -6.45
C THR A 167 20.42 -17.06 -6.20
N TRP A 168 20.03 -16.34 -5.16
CA TRP A 168 20.72 -15.15 -4.65
C TRP A 168 21.04 -15.32 -3.18
N PHE A 169 21.98 -14.52 -2.74
CA PHE A 169 22.40 -14.48 -1.35
C PHE A 169 22.55 -13.04 -0.88
N ALA A 170 22.04 -12.74 0.30
CA ALA A 170 22.23 -11.45 0.96
C ALA A 170 22.29 -11.61 2.49
N PRO A 171 22.94 -10.70 3.22
CA PRO A 171 22.84 -10.67 4.68
C PRO A 171 21.43 -10.31 5.16
N THR A 172 20.68 -9.56 4.36
CA THR A 172 19.36 -9.05 4.73
C THR A 172 18.29 -9.37 3.68
N VAL A 173 17.12 -9.78 4.14
CA VAL A 173 15.92 -10.00 3.30
C VAL A 173 14.74 -9.25 3.89
N VAL A 174 13.97 -8.58 3.02
CA VAL A 174 12.69 -7.96 3.35
C VAL A 174 11.56 -8.72 2.65
N LEU A 175 10.59 -9.23 3.40
CA LEU A 175 9.39 -9.81 2.85
C LEU A 175 8.35 -8.70 2.61
N ALA A 176 7.97 -8.51 1.35
CA ALA A 176 6.96 -7.57 0.89
C ALA A 176 5.94 -8.25 -0.05
N THR A 177 5.61 -9.50 0.24
CA THR A 177 4.84 -10.41 -0.62
C THR A 177 3.33 -10.15 -0.61
N GLY A 178 2.87 -9.11 0.08
CA GLY A 178 1.45 -8.77 0.19
C GLY A 178 0.64 -9.85 0.92
N ALA A 179 -0.44 -10.34 0.29
CA ALA A 179 -1.29 -11.39 0.83
C ALA A 179 -0.89 -12.81 0.34
N ALA A 180 0.32 -13.00 -0.17
CA ALA A 180 0.78 -14.31 -0.60
C ALA A 180 0.94 -15.28 0.58
N ALA A 181 0.91 -16.58 0.30
CA ALA A 181 1.24 -17.60 1.28
C ALA A 181 2.69 -17.49 1.76
N ALA A 182 2.99 -18.08 2.91
CA ALA A 182 4.34 -18.13 3.44
C ALA A 182 5.28 -18.86 2.46
N ILE A 183 6.48 -18.30 2.30
CA ILE A 183 7.51 -18.90 1.44
C ILE A 183 8.09 -20.13 2.15
N PRO A 184 8.19 -21.30 1.49
CA PRO A 184 8.81 -22.50 2.06
C PRO A 184 10.23 -22.20 2.59
N GLY A 185 10.53 -22.71 3.79
CA GLY A 185 11.83 -22.54 4.46
C GLY A 185 11.92 -21.35 5.41
N LEU A 186 10.86 -20.55 5.54
CA LEU A 186 10.78 -19.55 6.60
C LEU A 186 10.77 -20.20 7.99
N PRO A 187 11.36 -19.53 9.01
CA PRO A 187 11.23 -19.97 10.40
C PRO A 187 9.74 -20.11 10.79
N PRO A 188 9.37 -21.14 11.58
CA PRO A 188 7.96 -21.47 11.86
C PRO A 188 7.14 -20.30 12.41
N ALA A 189 7.70 -19.52 13.33
CA ALA A 189 6.98 -18.35 13.89
C ALA A 189 6.71 -17.26 12.84
N ILE A 190 7.65 -17.02 11.92
CA ILE A 190 7.48 -16.04 10.84
C ILE A 190 6.50 -16.58 9.79
N ALA A 191 6.58 -17.87 9.46
CA ALA A 191 5.62 -18.51 8.56
C ALA A 191 4.19 -18.39 9.12
N ALA A 192 3.98 -18.69 10.40
CA ALA A 192 2.69 -18.57 11.08
C ALA A 192 2.16 -17.12 11.05
N LEU A 193 3.03 -16.12 11.29
CA LEU A 193 2.68 -14.69 11.22
C LEU A 193 2.25 -14.31 9.79
N VAL A 194 2.98 -14.73 8.75
CA VAL A 194 2.62 -14.47 7.35
C VAL A 194 1.31 -15.16 6.98
N GLU A 195 1.07 -16.38 7.44
CA GLU A 195 -0.17 -17.12 7.20
C GLU A 195 -1.38 -16.55 7.93
N SER A 196 -1.18 -15.82 9.03
CA SER A 196 -2.25 -15.09 9.73
C SER A 196 -2.78 -13.87 8.96
N ILE A 197 -2.08 -13.43 7.92
CA ILE A 197 -2.51 -12.30 7.08
C ILE A 197 -3.79 -12.67 6.33
N GLN A 198 -4.86 -11.98 6.66
CA GLN A 198 -6.16 -12.15 6.03
C GLN A 198 -6.17 -11.53 4.64
N PRO A 199 -6.48 -12.28 3.58
CA PRO A 199 -6.67 -11.72 2.26
C PRO A 199 -8.00 -10.97 2.19
N ILE A 200 -7.98 -9.82 1.50
CA ILE A 200 -9.19 -9.03 1.23
C ILE A 200 -9.17 -8.70 -0.25
N ARG A 201 -9.96 -9.41 -1.02
CA ARG A 201 -10.15 -9.17 -2.44
C ARG A 201 -10.91 -7.87 -2.67
N GLY A 202 -10.62 -7.17 -3.74
CA GLY A 202 -11.35 -5.97 -4.12
C GLY A 202 -11.19 -5.66 -5.60
N GLN A 203 -12.24 -5.09 -6.16
CA GLN A 203 -12.35 -4.76 -7.57
C GLN A 203 -12.47 -3.26 -7.78
N LEU A 204 -11.87 -2.77 -8.85
CA LEU A 204 -11.96 -1.42 -9.37
C LEU A 204 -12.32 -1.45 -10.85
N THR A 205 -13.28 -0.64 -11.26
CA THR A 205 -13.68 -0.54 -12.67
C THR A 205 -13.35 0.85 -13.21
N HIS A 206 -12.68 0.91 -14.34
CA HIS A 206 -12.48 2.15 -15.09
C HIS A 206 -13.76 2.51 -15.83
N VAL A 207 -14.14 3.79 -15.77
CA VAL A 207 -15.29 4.32 -16.49
C VAL A 207 -14.87 5.60 -17.21
N ALA A 208 -15.17 5.68 -18.52
CA ALA A 208 -14.79 6.81 -19.36
C ALA A 208 -15.80 7.96 -19.22
N VAL A 209 -15.80 8.60 -18.04
CA VAL A 209 -16.62 9.79 -17.74
C VAL A 209 -15.76 10.89 -17.18
N GLU A 210 -16.13 12.15 -17.41
CA GLU A 210 -15.48 13.27 -16.78
C GLU A 210 -15.78 13.29 -15.28
N GLY A 211 -14.73 13.36 -14.48
CA GLY A 211 -14.81 13.43 -13.02
C GLY A 211 -14.52 14.82 -12.49
N PRO A 212 -14.78 15.07 -11.19
CA PRO A 212 -14.59 16.39 -10.56
C PRO A 212 -13.12 16.78 -10.34
N GLY A 213 -12.17 16.08 -10.95
CA GLY A 213 -10.72 16.32 -10.82
C GLY A 213 -10.13 15.94 -9.46
N ARG A 214 -10.91 15.37 -8.56
CA ARG A 214 -10.52 14.89 -7.22
C ARG A 214 -11.26 13.62 -6.86
N VAL A 215 -10.80 12.96 -5.80
CA VAL A 215 -11.52 11.80 -5.25
C VAL A 215 -12.84 12.25 -4.62
N VAL A 216 -13.93 11.56 -4.95
CA VAL A 216 -15.24 11.69 -4.29
C VAL A 216 -15.57 10.37 -3.63
N ARG A 217 -15.92 10.39 -2.35
CA ARG A 217 -16.25 9.20 -1.55
C ARG A 217 -17.65 9.33 -0.94
N ALA A 218 -18.30 8.19 -0.84
CA ALA A 218 -19.56 8.01 -0.09
C ALA A 218 -19.49 6.65 0.64
N PRO A 219 -20.45 6.33 1.52
CA PRO A 219 -20.52 5.01 2.13
C PRO A 219 -20.47 3.89 1.09
N GLY A 220 -19.45 3.02 1.20
CA GLY A 220 -19.29 1.85 0.34
C GLY A 220 -18.82 2.08 -1.10
N VAL A 221 -18.60 3.34 -1.55
CA VAL A 221 -18.18 3.64 -2.92
C VAL A 221 -17.26 4.87 -2.97
N TYR A 222 -16.39 4.90 -3.97
CA TYR A 222 -15.66 6.10 -4.36
C TYR A 222 -15.45 6.17 -5.87
N ALA A 223 -15.23 7.37 -6.37
CA ALA A 223 -14.74 7.64 -7.71
C ALA A 223 -13.43 8.44 -7.59
N ALA A 224 -12.37 7.96 -8.21
CA ALA A 224 -11.06 8.62 -8.22
C ALA A 224 -10.63 8.93 -9.65
N PRO A 225 -10.02 10.11 -9.92
CA PRO A 225 -9.52 10.45 -11.23
C PRO A 225 -8.53 9.42 -11.76
N ALA A 226 -8.66 9.09 -13.03
CA ALA A 226 -7.76 8.19 -13.77
C ALA A 226 -7.56 8.70 -15.19
N ALA A 227 -6.52 8.22 -15.87
CA ALA A 227 -6.30 8.56 -17.27
C ALA A 227 -7.51 8.16 -18.13
N GLY A 228 -8.09 9.11 -18.84
CA GLY A 228 -9.26 8.90 -19.69
C GLY A 228 -10.58 8.70 -18.95
N GLY A 229 -10.69 9.11 -17.67
CA GLY A 229 -11.93 9.02 -16.93
C GLY A 229 -11.75 8.92 -15.42
N VAL A 230 -12.47 8.00 -14.80
CA VAL A 230 -12.41 7.71 -13.36
C VAL A 230 -12.28 6.21 -13.11
N VAL A 231 -11.71 5.83 -11.97
CA VAL A 231 -11.86 4.48 -11.42
C VAL A 231 -12.87 4.50 -10.30
N ILE A 232 -13.84 3.60 -10.37
CA ILE A 232 -14.90 3.43 -9.37
C ILE A 232 -14.65 2.16 -8.59
N GLY A 233 -14.80 2.22 -7.28
CA GLY A 233 -14.58 1.09 -6.37
C GLY A 233 -14.94 1.39 -4.92
N ALA A 234 -14.60 0.49 -4.07
CA ALA A 234 -14.08 -0.84 -4.29
C ALA A 234 -14.93 -1.86 -3.56
N THR A 235 -14.92 -3.08 -4.05
CA THR A 235 -15.46 -4.19 -3.24
C THR A 235 -14.51 -4.51 -2.08
N MET A 236 -15.04 -5.16 -1.06
CA MET A 236 -14.30 -5.63 0.11
C MET A 236 -14.78 -7.05 0.44
N GLU A 237 -14.02 -8.05 0.01
CA GLU A 237 -14.38 -9.45 0.07
C GLU A 237 -13.34 -10.22 0.91
N PRO A 238 -13.51 -10.27 2.25
CA PRO A 238 -12.58 -10.98 3.13
C PRO A 238 -12.50 -12.47 2.82
N GLY A 239 -11.31 -13.06 2.95
CA GLY A 239 -11.04 -14.48 2.75
C GLY A 239 -10.82 -14.88 1.28
N ARG A 240 -11.15 -14.05 0.31
CA ARG A 240 -10.99 -14.36 -1.12
C ARG A 240 -9.62 -14.00 -1.65
N ARG A 241 -9.07 -14.85 -2.55
CA ARG A 241 -7.75 -14.68 -3.18
C ARG A 241 -7.78 -14.76 -4.71
N ASP A 242 -8.91 -15.17 -5.29
CA ASP A 242 -9.07 -15.24 -6.75
C ASP A 242 -8.98 -13.85 -7.40
N LEU A 243 -8.53 -13.82 -8.63
CA LEU A 243 -8.34 -12.59 -9.40
C LEU A 243 -9.35 -12.43 -10.54
N ASP A 244 -10.34 -13.30 -10.62
CA ASP A 244 -11.39 -13.23 -11.63
C ASP A 244 -12.38 -12.12 -11.27
N PRO A 245 -12.67 -11.17 -12.17
CA PRO A 245 -13.69 -10.14 -11.92
C PRO A 245 -15.06 -10.76 -11.69
N ASP A 246 -15.81 -10.20 -10.75
CA ASP A 246 -17.22 -10.46 -10.55
C ASP A 246 -18.01 -9.35 -11.24
N PRO A 247 -18.69 -9.64 -12.38
CA PRO A 247 -19.36 -8.61 -13.17
C PRO A 247 -20.58 -7.98 -12.45
N GLU A 248 -21.29 -8.74 -11.62
CA GLU A 248 -22.46 -8.26 -10.89
C GLU A 248 -22.03 -7.25 -9.82
N GLU A 249 -21.08 -7.63 -8.97
CA GLU A 249 -20.51 -6.74 -7.95
C GLU A 249 -19.82 -5.51 -8.55
N ALA A 250 -19.09 -5.68 -9.66
CA ALA A 250 -18.48 -4.57 -10.39
C ALA A 250 -19.54 -3.63 -10.94
N GLY A 251 -20.60 -4.16 -11.56
CA GLY A 251 -21.72 -3.39 -12.10
C GLY A 251 -22.45 -2.59 -11.02
N ALA A 252 -22.74 -3.20 -9.88
CA ALA A 252 -23.34 -2.53 -8.73
C ALA A 252 -22.48 -1.35 -8.22
N LYS A 253 -21.15 -1.53 -8.15
CA LYS A 253 -20.22 -0.45 -7.76
C LYS A 253 -20.18 0.68 -8.80
N VAL A 254 -20.16 0.34 -10.09
CA VAL A 254 -20.18 1.34 -11.18
C VAL A 254 -21.47 2.16 -11.11
N ALA A 255 -22.62 1.52 -10.97
CA ALA A 255 -23.91 2.23 -10.84
C ALA A 255 -23.92 3.20 -9.64
N ALA A 256 -23.44 2.76 -8.48
CA ALA A 256 -23.32 3.60 -7.28
C ALA A 256 -22.35 4.77 -7.50
N GLY A 257 -21.21 4.54 -8.16
CA GLY A 257 -20.22 5.58 -8.44
C GLY A 257 -20.71 6.61 -9.48
N LEU A 258 -21.39 6.17 -10.51
CA LEU A 258 -22.02 7.06 -11.50
C LEU A 258 -23.12 7.91 -10.86
N ALA A 259 -23.96 7.33 -10.02
CA ALA A 259 -24.97 8.07 -9.25
C ALA A 259 -24.29 9.10 -8.31
N LEU A 260 -23.19 8.73 -7.65
CA LEU A 260 -22.39 9.64 -6.80
C LEU A 260 -21.85 10.84 -7.58
N LEU A 261 -21.46 10.63 -8.84
CA LEU A 261 -20.96 11.69 -9.72
C LEU A 261 -22.08 12.48 -10.41
N GLY A 262 -23.31 11.97 -10.45
CA GLY A 262 -24.40 12.50 -11.26
C GLY A 262 -24.11 12.38 -12.76
N ALA A 263 -23.44 11.29 -13.17
CA ALA A 263 -22.99 11.04 -14.53
C ALA A 263 -23.59 9.75 -15.09
N GLU A 264 -23.60 9.63 -16.41
CA GLU A 264 -23.97 8.43 -17.13
C GLU A 264 -22.75 7.92 -17.89
N GLY A 265 -22.57 6.60 -17.97
CA GLY A 265 -21.42 5.99 -18.67
C GLY A 265 -21.45 4.47 -18.57
N GLU A 266 -20.62 3.84 -19.40
CA GLU A 266 -20.52 2.40 -19.44
C GLU A 266 -19.28 1.91 -18.67
N ALA A 267 -19.41 0.73 -18.04
CA ALA A 267 -18.30 0.07 -17.37
C ALA A 267 -17.24 -0.34 -18.39
N GLY A 268 -16.03 0.08 -18.16
CA GLY A 268 -14.84 -0.37 -18.90
C GLY A 268 -14.17 -1.56 -18.21
N ALA A 269 -12.84 -1.59 -18.24
CA ALA A 269 -12.06 -2.69 -17.68
C ALA A 269 -12.15 -2.74 -16.15
N THR A 270 -12.51 -3.90 -15.60
CA THR A 270 -12.46 -4.20 -14.17
C THR A 270 -11.15 -4.90 -13.84
N ARG A 271 -10.47 -4.43 -12.80
CA ARG A 271 -9.23 -5.01 -12.27
C ARG A 271 -9.44 -5.46 -10.83
N VAL A 272 -8.81 -6.58 -10.48
CA VAL A 272 -8.91 -7.22 -9.17
C VAL A 272 -7.57 -7.21 -8.48
N GLY A 273 -7.55 -6.91 -7.18
CA GLY A 273 -6.37 -7.01 -6.34
C GLY A 273 -6.70 -7.60 -4.98
N VAL A 274 -5.74 -8.31 -4.39
CA VAL A 274 -5.88 -8.91 -3.06
C VAL A 274 -4.98 -8.18 -2.08
N ARG A 275 -5.61 -7.52 -1.11
CA ARG A 275 -4.94 -6.83 0.00
C ARG A 275 -4.67 -7.81 1.13
N GLY A 276 -3.61 -7.59 1.91
CA GLY A 276 -3.36 -8.30 3.15
C GLY A 276 -3.70 -7.42 4.36
N ALA A 277 -4.28 -8.01 5.39
CA ALA A 277 -4.56 -7.35 6.66
C ALA A 277 -4.22 -8.26 7.84
N VAL A 278 -3.72 -7.72 8.93
CA VAL A 278 -3.63 -8.37 10.23
C VAL A 278 -4.73 -7.82 11.15
N ALA A 279 -4.88 -8.41 12.34
CA ALA A 279 -6.03 -8.20 13.21
C ALA A 279 -6.30 -6.72 13.58
N ASP A 280 -5.27 -5.93 13.80
CA ASP A 280 -5.38 -4.51 14.16
C ASP A 280 -5.45 -3.56 12.94
N GLY A 281 -5.33 -4.10 11.72
CA GLY A 281 -5.39 -3.34 10.47
C GLY A 281 -4.16 -2.49 10.14
N LEU A 282 -3.13 -2.48 11.00
CA LEU A 282 -1.86 -1.80 10.77
C LEU A 282 -0.84 -2.72 10.08
N PRO A 283 0.09 -2.21 9.26
CA PRO A 283 1.09 -3.05 8.61
C PRO A 283 2.06 -3.70 9.61
N LEU A 284 2.73 -4.75 9.13
CA LEU A 284 3.90 -5.34 9.76
C LEU A 284 5.13 -4.69 9.14
N ALA A 285 5.84 -3.86 9.90
CA ALA A 285 7.01 -3.13 9.39
C ALA A 285 8.18 -3.21 10.38
N GLY A 286 9.31 -3.73 9.94
CA GLY A 286 10.52 -3.81 10.76
C GLY A 286 11.12 -5.20 10.89
N ALA A 287 12.01 -5.37 11.87
CA ALA A 287 12.73 -6.59 12.13
C ALA A 287 11.82 -7.71 12.66
N THR A 288 12.20 -8.95 12.40
CA THR A 288 11.59 -10.13 13.04
C THR A 288 12.50 -10.65 14.14
N ALA A 289 12.06 -11.68 14.87
CA ALA A 289 12.93 -12.39 15.81
C ALA A 289 14.09 -13.11 15.12
N GLN A 290 14.04 -13.26 13.78
CA GLN A 290 15.11 -13.88 13.00
C GLN A 290 16.06 -12.82 12.45
N PRO A 291 17.35 -12.82 12.83
CA PRO A 291 18.31 -11.83 12.35
C PRO A 291 18.39 -11.75 10.83
N GLY A 292 18.47 -10.54 10.29
CA GLY A 292 18.55 -10.27 8.86
C GLY A 292 17.23 -10.49 8.10
N LEU A 293 16.11 -10.79 8.77
CA LEU A 293 14.79 -10.92 8.16
C LEU A 293 13.84 -9.82 8.65
N HIS A 294 13.31 -9.06 7.72
CA HIS A 294 12.41 -7.93 7.97
C HIS A 294 11.09 -8.11 7.22
N LEU A 295 10.03 -7.47 7.71
CA LEU A 295 8.71 -7.47 7.08
C LEU A 295 8.32 -6.06 6.62
N ALA A 296 7.60 -6.00 5.49
CA ALA A 296 6.89 -4.84 4.97
C ALA A 296 5.57 -5.36 4.37
N LEU A 297 4.61 -5.74 5.23
CA LEU A 297 3.43 -6.54 4.86
C LEU A 297 2.12 -5.95 5.40
N ALA A 298 1.01 -6.41 4.86
CA ALA A 298 -0.34 -6.30 5.41
C ALA A 298 -0.86 -4.86 5.69
N PRO A 299 -0.69 -3.88 4.79
CA PRO A 299 -1.14 -2.51 5.03
C PRO A 299 -2.66 -2.35 4.83
N ARG A 300 -3.43 -3.42 4.75
CA ARG A 300 -4.85 -3.44 4.47
C ARG A 300 -5.14 -2.61 3.20
N ARG A 301 -5.76 -1.44 3.30
CA ARG A 301 -6.06 -0.55 2.18
C ARG A 301 -5.17 0.70 2.12
N ASN A 302 -4.31 0.90 3.13
CA ASN A 302 -3.46 2.08 3.29
C ASN A 302 -2.03 1.90 2.76
N GLY A 303 -1.80 0.93 1.85
CA GLY A 303 -0.45 0.63 1.35
C GLY A 303 0.24 1.83 0.71
N TRP A 304 -0.44 2.59 -0.13
CA TRP A 304 0.11 3.82 -0.69
C TRP A 304 0.36 4.87 0.38
N LEU A 305 -0.61 5.14 1.25
CA LEU A 305 -0.47 6.12 2.32
C LEU A 305 0.74 5.84 3.21
N LEU A 306 0.92 4.56 3.60
CA LEU A 306 1.94 4.14 4.57
C LEU A 306 3.29 3.79 3.93
N GLY A 307 3.40 3.79 2.59
CA GLY A 307 4.60 3.34 1.88
C GLY A 307 5.92 3.94 2.39
N PRO A 308 6.12 5.27 2.39
CA PRO A 308 7.34 5.90 2.89
C PRO A 308 7.60 5.66 4.38
N LEU A 309 6.57 5.65 5.24
CA LEU A 309 6.72 5.37 6.66
C LEU A 309 7.23 3.95 6.91
N VAL A 310 6.62 2.96 6.25
CA VAL A 310 7.08 1.56 6.32
C VAL A 310 8.51 1.43 5.80
N ALA A 311 8.83 2.09 4.70
CA ALA A 311 10.17 2.11 4.13
C ALA A 311 11.21 2.64 5.13
N GLN A 312 10.93 3.77 5.76
CA GLN A 312 11.80 4.38 6.77
C GLN A 312 12.00 3.44 7.97
N ILE A 313 10.92 2.87 8.53
CA ILE A 313 10.98 1.96 9.68
C ILE A 313 11.85 0.73 9.37
N VAL A 314 11.65 0.13 8.21
CA VAL A 314 12.42 -1.06 7.80
C VAL A 314 13.88 -0.70 7.58
N ALA A 315 14.17 0.41 6.92
CA ALA A 315 15.53 0.85 6.65
C ALA A 315 16.26 1.24 7.94
N ASP A 316 15.61 1.95 8.87
CA ASP A 316 16.18 2.28 10.18
C ASP A 316 16.51 1.01 10.98
N GLY A 317 15.63 0.01 10.95
CA GLY A 317 15.84 -1.28 11.59
C GLY A 317 17.00 -2.06 10.99
N ILE A 318 17.21 -2.02 9.67
CA ILE A 318 18.33 -2.66 8.98
C ILE A 318 19.67 -2.01 9.37
N GLU A 319 19.68 -0.68 9.48
CA GLU A 319 20.89 0.09 9.82
C GLU A 319 21.14 0.25 11.33
N GLY A 320 20.22 -0.26 12.17
CA GLY A 320 20.31 -0.10 13.63
C GLY A 320 20.17 1.36 14.09
N ARG A 321 19.46 2.19 13.34
CA ARG A 321 19.17 3.57 13.72
C ARG A 321 18.07 3.64 14.78
N ALA A 322 17.99 4.76 15.47
CA ALA A 322 16.90 5.01 16.41
C ALA A 322 15.55 4.97 15.67
N PRO A 323 14.57 4.18 16.16
CA PRO A 323 13.29 4.05 15.49
C PRO A 323 12.49 5.36 15.53
N VAL A 324 11.72 5.62 14.47
CA VAL A 324 10.73 6.71 14.47
C VAL A 324 9.60 6.41 15.47
N ALA A 325 8.89 7.45 15.89
CA ALA A 325 7.84 7.35 16.94
C ALA A 325 6.76 6.30 16.64
N ASP A 326 6.41 6.12 15.37
CA ASP A 326 5.35 5.19 14.95
C ASP A 326 5.82 3.74 14.80
N ALA A 327 7.12 3.46 14.92
CA ALA A 327 7.69 2.13 14.67
C ALA A 327 7.11 1.05 15.60
N ALA A 328 6.90 1.38 16.88
CA ALA A 328 6.36 0.43 17.85
C ALA A 328 4.94 -0.05 17.51
N ALA A 329 4.10 0.83 16.94
CA ALA A 329 2.75 0.48 16.53
C ALA A 329 2.72 -0.47 15.31
N LEU A 330 3.81 -0.53 14.53
CA LEU A 330 3.92 -1.33 13.31
C LEU A 330 4.87 -2.53 13.48
N ASP A 331 5.48 -2.69 14.66
CA ASP A 331 6.45 -3.76 14.94
C ASP A 331 5.83 -5.13 14.67
N PRO A 332 6.47 -5.99 13.84
CA PRO A 332 6.01 -7.37 13.63
C PRO A 332 5.90 -8.19 14.93
N LEU A 333 6.69 -7.87 15.94
CA LEU A 333 6.72 -8.58 17.22
C LEU A 333 5.58 -8.19 18.18
N ARG A 334 4.73 -7.21 17.83
CA ARG A 334 3.59 -6.78 18.66
C ARG A 334 2.50 -7.84 18.84
N PHE A 335 2.58 -8.94 18.10
CA PHE A 335 1.67 -10.10 18.20
C PHE A 335 2.31 -11.31 18.90
N GLY A 336 3.54 -11.19 19.41
CA GLY A 336 4.29 -12.27 20.07
C GLY A 336 4.26 -12.21 21.58
#